data_3b04cee710cff4c9d19f128d12b28f39
#
_entry.id   3b04cee710cff4c9d19f128d12b28f39
#
_cell.length_a   1.000
_cell.length_b   1.000
_cell.length_c   1.000
_cell.angle_alpha   90.00
_cell.angle_beta   90.00
_cell.angle_gamma   90.00
#
_symmetry.space_group_name_H-M   'P 1'
#
loop_
_entity.id
_entity.type
_entity.pdbx_description
1 polymer ?
#
loop_
_entity_poly.entity_id
_entity_poly.type
_entity_poly.pdbx_seq_one_letter_code
_entity_poly.pdbx_strand_id
1 'polypeptide(L)'
;MVVKILIFNLFFILICFSTFSSGKTIFGKAKVIDGDTIHIKKNKIRLHAIDAPETNQTCNKNNKVWNCGVESTKFLMELIGKNKIECITSGKDRYNRFIGICYKETLDLNSEMVLNGWAIAYRYYSMDYVEEEEEAKQQKRGIWSGEFEEPYLFRKKNK
;
A
#
# COMPACT_ATOMS: atom_id res chain seq x y z
N MET A 1 8.07 4.77 -75.64
CA MET A 1 7.02 4.12 -74.79
C MET A 1 7.64 3.92 -73.41
N VAL A 2 7.35 4.85 -72.49
CA VAL A 2 7.98 4.89 -71.16
C VAL A 2 6.96 4.37 -70.16
N VAL A 3 7.28 3.20 -69.57
CA VAL A 3 6.45 2.57 -68.54
C VAL A 3 6.75 3.24 -67.19
N LYS A 4 5.78 3.99 -66.63
CA LYS A 4 5.87 4.53 -65.26
C LYS A 4 5.53 3.40 -64.25
N ILE A 5 6.54 2.95 -63.51
CA ILE A 5 6.32 2.06 -62.38
C ILE A 5 5.86 2.91 -61.20
N LEU A 6 4.60 2.77 -60.78
CA LEU A 6 4.07 3.32 -59.53
C LEU A 6 4.50 2.44 -58.38
N ILE A 7 5.44 2.93 -57.57
CA ILE A 7 5.78 2.29 -56.32
C ILE A 7 4.74 2.70 -55.25
N PHE A 8 3.87 1.75 -54.86
CA PHE A 8 2.89 1.93 -53.82
C PHE A 8 3.58 1.67 -52.47
N ASN A 9 3.96 2.75 -51.77
CA ASN A 9 4.52 2.65 -50.43
C ASN A 9 3.41 2.32 -49.44
N LEU A 10 3.27 1.05 -49.04
CA LEU A 10 2.37 0.57 -48.01
C LEU A 10 3.01 0.88 -46.64
N PHE A 11 2.62 2.00 -46.03
CA PHE A 11 3.04 2.40 -44.71
C PHE A 11 2.27 1.54 -43.69
N PHE A 12 2.90 0.46 -43.25
CA PHE A 12 2.34 -0.44 -42.22
C PHE A 12 2.45 0.28 -40.86
N ILE A 13 1.37 0.96 -40.43
CA ILE A 13 1.28 1.56 -39.09
C ILE A 13 1.12 0.42 -38.09
N LEU A 14 2.22 0.07 -37.42
CA LEU A 14 2.22 -0.86 -36.29
C LEU A 14 1.56 -0.17 -35.10
N ILE A 15 0.27 -0.38 -34.92
CA ILE A 15 -0.48 0.09 -33.73
C ILE A 15 -0.06 -0.81 -32.57
N CYS A 16 0.87 -0.32 -31.76
CA CYS A 16 1.26 -0.97 -30.51
C CYS A 16 0.09 -0.83 -29.53
N PHE A 17 -0.76 -1.86 -29.44
CA PHE A 17 -1.77 -1.98 -28.38
C PHE A 17 -1.05 -2.21 -27.06
N SER A 18 -0.83 -1.15 -26.29
CA SER A 18 -0.44 -1.25 -24.90
C SER A 18 -1.60 -1.89 -24.15
N THR A 19 -1.47 -3.17 -23.80
CA THR A 19 -2.42 -3.82 -22.89
C THR A 19 -2.29 -3.19 -21.52
N PHE A 20 -3.13 -2.20 -21.23
CA PHE A 20 -3.33 -1.72 -19.87
C PHE A 20 -3.81 -2.89 -19.04
N SER A 21 -2.97 -3.41 -18.15
CA SER A 21 -3.39 -4.35 -17.13
C SER A 21 -4.38 -3.61 -16.22
N SER A 22 -5.67 -3.82 -16.47
CA SER A 22 -6.73 -3.22 -15.67
C SER A 22 -6.68 -3.82 -14.26
N GLY A 23 -6.25 -3.02 -13.29
CA GLY A 23 -6.32 -3.40 -11.89
C GLY A 23 -7.78 -3.70 -11.50
N LYS A 24 -7.97 -4.72 -10.67
CA LYS A 24 -9.30 -5.06 -10.15
C LYS A 24 -9.69 -4.11 -9.04
N THR A 25 -10.85 -3.47 -9.15
CA THR A 25 -11.46 -2.71 -8.06
C THR A 25 -12.23 -3.63 -7.10
N ILE A 26 -11.95 -3.52 -5.79
CA ILE A 26 -12.62 -4.29 -4.74
C ILE A 26 -13.29 -3.29 -3.79
N PHE A 27 -14.62 -3.39 -3.65
CA PHE A 27 -15.41 -2.47 -2.86
C PHE A 27 -16.25 -3.20 -1.80
N GLY A 28 -16.32 -2.63 -0.60
CA GLY A 28 -17.16 -3.13 0.48
C GLY A 28 -16.71 -2.73 1.89
N LYS A 29 -17.39 -3.30 2.89
CA LYS A 29 -16.96 -3.20 4.30
C LYS A 29 -15.67 -3.99 4.50
N ALA A 30 -14.68 -3.36 5.12
CA ALA A 30 -13.41 -4.00 5.44
C ALA A 30 -13.41 -4.54 6.88
N LYS A 31 -12.75 -5.69 7.05
CA LYS A 31 -12.27 -6.19 8.34
C LYS A 31 -10.77 -5.95 8.38
N VAL A 32 -10.28 -5.12 9.28
CA VAL A 32 -8.84 -4.90 9.51
C VAL A 32 -8.26 -6.13 10.20
N ILE A 33 -7.11 -6.58 9.73
CA ILE A 33 -6.35 -7.71 10.28
C ILE A 33 -5.14 -7.18 11.07
N ASP A 34 -4.39 -6.27 10.45
CA ASP A 34 -3.27 -5.53 11.03
C ASP A 34 -3.16 -4.15 10.37
N GLY A 35 -2.08 -3.39 10.64
CA GLY A 35 -1.92 -2.02 10.15
C GLY A 35 -1.73 -1.87 8.63
N ASP A 36 -1.55 -2.97 7.89
CA ASP A 36 -1.38 -2.94 6.43
C ASP A 36 -2.14 -4.03 5.69
N THR A 37 -2.98 -4.80 6.39
CA THR A 37 -3.74 -5.90 5.80
C THR A 37 -5.21 -5.83 6.20
N ILE A 38 -6.09 -5.88 5.19
CA ILE A 38 -7.54 -5.86 5.38
C ILE A 38 -8.20 -6.99 4.59
N HIS A 39 -9.40 -7.36 4.98
CA HIS A 39 -10.25 -8.26 4.22
C HIS A 39 -11.54 -7.55 3.80
N ILE A 40 -11.88 -7.62 2.51
CA ILE A 40 -13.20 -7.23 1.97
C ILE A 40 -13.86 -8.47 1.40
N LYS A 41 -14.94 -8.94 2.04
CA LYS A 41 -15.56 -10.23 1.74
C LYS A 41 -14.49 -11.35 1.83
N LYS A 42 -14.29 -12.13 0.74
CA LYS A 42 -13.28 -13.20 0.63
C LYS A 42 -11.89 -12.71 0.15
N ASN A 43 -11.76 -11.43 -0.20
CA ASN A 43 -10.50 -10.91 -0.73
C ASN A 43 -9.62 -10.44 0.42
N LYS A 44 -8.42 -10.99 0.51
CA LYS A 44 -7.34 -10.47 1.37
C LYS A 44 -6.60 -9.40 0.59
N ILE A 45 -6.38 -8.24 1.19
CA ILE A 45 -5.74 -7.09 0.55
C ILE A 45 -4.62 -6.62 1.45
N ARG A 46 -3.41 -6.53 0.90
CA ARG A 46 -2.28 -5.85 1.50
C ARG A 46 -2.21 -4.44 0.93
N LEU A 47 -2.14 -3.46 1.80
CA LEU A 47 -1.99 -2.06 1.42
C LEU A 47 -0.64 -1.88 0.69
N HIS A 48 -0.70 -1.27 -0.49
CA HIS A 48 0.44 -1.07 -1.38
C HIS A 48 1.49 -0.13 -0.76
N ALA A 49 2.77 -0.44 -0.97
CA ALA A 49 3.93 0.41 -0.68
C ALA A 49 4.09 0.87 0.78
N ILE A 50 3.39 0.25 1.73
CA ILE A 50 3.56 0.52 3.15
C ILE A 50 3.91 -0.76 3.92
N ASP A 51 4.51 -0.59 5.10
CA ASP A 51 4.83 -1.69 6.02
C ASP A 51 4.53 -1.25 7.45
N ALA A 52 3.52 -1.83 8.05
CA ALA A 52 3.08 -1.49 9.41
C ALA A 52 3.66 -2.46 10.44
N PRO A 53 3.84 -2.04 11.70
CA PRO A 53 4.20 -2.95 12.77
C PRO A 53 3.20 -4.11 12.87
N GLU A 54 3.73 -5.32 13.05
CA GLU A 54 2.91 -6.51 13.31
C GLU A 54 2.08 -6.33 14.58
N THR A 55 0.88 -6.90 14.63
CA THR A 55 -0.03 -6.72 15.78
C THR A 55 0.62 -7.05 17.14
N ASN A 56 1.55 -8.01 17.17
CA ASN A 56 2.30 -8.39 18.37
C ASN A 56 3.64 -7.64 18.53
N GLN A 57 3.94 -6.69 17.65
CA GLN A 57 5.17 -5.92 17.73
C GLN A 57 5.06 -4.83 18.79
N THR A 58 6.15 -4.67 19.55
CA THR A 58 6.31 -3.62 20.55
C THR A 58 7.36 -2.61 20.13
N CYS A 59 7.22 -1.39 20.63
CA CYS A 59 8.12 -0.26 20.45
C CYS A 59 8.55 0.29 21.81
N ASN A 60 9.57 1.13 21.85
CA ASN A 60 10.07 1.78 23.06
C ASN A 60 9.90 3.30 22.95
N LYS A 61 9.37 3.92 24.01
CA LYS A 61 9.29 5.37 24.12
C LYS A 61 9.62 5.77 25.57
N ASN A 62 10.67 6.58 25.74
CA ASN A 62 11.14 7.01 27.06
C ASN A 62 11.36 5.83 28.02
N ASN A 63 12.06 4.78 27.55
CA ASN A 63 12.31 3.53 28.27
C ASN A 63 11.03 2.76 28.71
N LYS A 64 9.90 3.05 28.10
CA LYS A 64 8.64 2.33 28.30
C LYS A 64 8.27 1.56 27.06
N VAL A 65 8.07 0.25 27.20
CA VAL A 65 7.58 -0.61 26.13
C VAL A 65 6.07 -0.39 25.94
N TRP A 66 5.63 -0.30 24.68
CA TRP A 66 4.23 -0.16 24.34
C TRP A 66 3.88 -0.95 23.07
N ASN A 67 2.61 -1.31 22.90
CA ASN A 67 2.13 -2.19 21.83
C ASN A 67 1.85 -1.39 20.54
N CYS A 68 2.91 -0.94 19.86
CA CYS A 68 2.76 -0.12 18.65
C CYS A 68 2.03 -0.82 17.51
N GLY A 69 2.16 -2.15 17.39
CA GLY A 69 1.43 -2.91 16.39
C GLY A 69 -0.08 -2.94 16.64
N VAL A 70 -0.50 -3.01 17.90
CA VAL A 70 -1.92 -2.88 18.27
C VAL A 70 -2.44 -1.49 17.94
N GLU A 71 -1.68 -0.43 18.27
CA GLU A 71 -2.10 0.94 18.00
C GLU A 71 -2.14 1.23 16.49
N SER A 72 -1.20 0.71 15.70
CA SER A 72 -1.25 0.80 14.23
C SER A 72 -2.52 0.14 13.67
N THR A 73 -2.81 -1.08 14.12
CA THR A 73 -4.04 -1.80 13.72
C THR A 73 -5.30 -1.02 14.09
N LYS A 74 -5.34 -0.48 15.31
CA LYS A 74 -6.46 0.32 15.82
C LYS A 74 -6.65 1.61 15.03
N PHE A 75 -5.57 2.30 14.70
CA PHE A 75 -5.63 3.51 13.88
C PHE A 75 -6.27 3.24 12.51
N LEU A 76 -5.89 2.16 11.82
CA LEU A 76 -6.53 1.78 10.56
C LEU A 76 -8.02 1.46 10.74
N MET A 77 -8.40 0.79 11.84
CA MET A 77 -9.81 0.54 12.18
C MET A 77 -10.58 1.84 12.37
N GLU A 78 -10.03 2.80 13.10
CA GLU A 78 -10.64 4.11 13.36
C GLU A 78 -10.75 4.94 12.07
N LEU A 79 -9.71 4.92 11.23
CA LEU A 79 -9.66 5.62 9.95
C LEU A 79 -10.76 5.13 9.00
N ILE A 80 -10.96 3.82 8.90
CA ILE A 80 -12.02 3.21 8.11
C ILE A 80 -13.40 3.44 8.75
N GLY A 81 -13.50 3.26 10.05
CA GLY A 81 -14.74 3.34 10.79
C GLY A 81 -15.80 2.35 10.29
N LYS A 82 -17.03 2.83 10.12
CA LYS A 82 -18.17 2.03 9.61
C LYS A 82 -18.33 2.11 8.08
N ASN A 83 -17.44 2.81 7.41
CA ASN A 83 -17.57 3.09 5.97
C ASN A 83 -17.26 1.84 5.13
N LYS A 84 -17.79 1.84 3.91
CA LYS A 84 -17.28 0.99 2.85
C LYS A 84 -16.06 1.68 2.24
N ILE A 85 -15.09 0.89 1.82
CA ILE A 85 -13.87 1.38 1.17
C ILE A 85 -13.73 0.76 -0.21
N GLU A 86 -13.00 1.44 -1.06
CA GLU A 86 -12.63 0.99 -2.39
C GLU A 86 -11.12 0.73 -2.44
N CYS A 87 -10.71 -0.41 -2.99
CA CYS A 87 -9.31 -0.73 -3.23
C CYS A 87 -9.06 -0.98 -4.70
N ILE A 88 -8.18 -0.20 -5.32
CA ILE A 88 -7.68 -0.39 -6.67
C ILE A 88 -6.45 -1.28 -6.58
N THR A 89 -6.49 -2.47 -7.19
CA THR A 89 -5.45 -3.48 -7.02
C THR A 89 -4.58 -3.62 -8.27
N SER A 90 -3.27 -3.82 -8.10
CA SER A 90 -2.29 -4.00 -9.17
C SER A 90 -1.90 -5.47 -9.43
N GLY A 91 -2.39 -6.39 -8.60
CA GLY A 91 -2.03 -7.80 -8.72
C GLY A 91 -2.11 -8.53 -7.37
N LYS A 92 -1.37 -9.62 -7.23
CA LYS A 92 -1.31 -10.40 -6.00
C LYS A 92 0.13 -10.69 -5.60
N ASP A 93 0.36 -10.77 -4.30
CA ASP A 93 1.63 -11.22 -3.75
C ASP A 93 1.73 -12.76 -3.72
N ARG A 94 2.90 -13.27 -3.28
CA ARG A 94 3.15 -14.72 -3.14
C ARG A 94 2.24 -15.44 -2.12
N TYR A 95 1.56 -14.67 -1.26
CA TYR A 95 0.59 -15.18 -0.29
C TYR A 95 -0.84 -15.10 -0.80
N ASN A 96 -1.04 -14.83 -2.11
CA ASN A 96 -2.34 -14.67 -2.76
C ASN A 96 -3.20 -13.53 -2.22
N ARG A 97 -2.57 -12.51 -1.58
CA ARG A 97 -3.24 -11.26 -1.20
C ARG A 97 -3.20 -10.28 -2.39
N PHE A 98 -4.29 -9.59 -2.66
CA PHE A 98 -4.28 -8.47 -3.58
C PHE A 98 -3.41 -7.34 -3.02
N ILE A 99 -2.59 -6.72 -3.86
CA ILE A 99 -1.85 -5.51 -3.51
C ILE A 99 -2.67 -4.33 -4.00
N GLY A 100 -3.01 -3.39 -3.13
CA GLY A 100 -3.92 -2.31 -3.50
C GLY A 100 -3.74 -1.01 -2.75
N ILE A 101 -4.08 0.08 -3.43
CA ILE A 101 -4.29 1.38 -2.81
C ILE A 101 -5.76 1.47 -2.43
N CYS A 102 -6.04 1.74 -1.17
CA CYS A 102 -7.39 1.70 -0.62
C CYS A 102 -7.86 3.10 -0.21
N TYR A 103 -9.11 3.41 -0.54
CA TYR A 103 -9.70 4.72 -0.33
C TYR A 103 -10.97 4.64 0.52
N LYS A 104 -11.11 5.60 1.43
CA LYS A 104 -12.39 5.96 2.02
C LYS A 104 -12.86 7.24 1.35
N GLU A 105 -13.82 7.13 0.43
CA GLU A 105 -14.18 8.22 -0.48
C GLU A 105 -12.96 8.67 -1.30
N THR A 106 -12.43 9.86 -1.07
CA THR A 106 -11.21 10.36 -1.71
C THR A 106 -9.95 10.25 -0.86
N LEU A 107 -10.08 9.80 0.40
CA LEU A 107 -8.98 9.70 1.34
C LEU A 107 -8.17 8.43 1.10
N ASP A 108 -6.89 8.56 0.72
CA ASP A 108 -5.95 7.44 0.58
C ASP A 108 -5.56 6.91 1.96
N LEU A 109 -6.04 5.70 2.29
CA LEU A 109 -5.77 5.07 3.58
C LEU A 109 -4.30 4.67 3.74
N ASN A 110 -3.61 4.34 2.64
CA ASN A 110 -2.20 3.98 2.65
C ASN A 110 -1.35 5.20 3.03
N SER A 111 -1.60 6.34 2.38
CA SER A 111 -0.97 7.63 2.70
C SER A 111 -1.21 8.04 4.14
N GLU A 112 -2.45 7.96 4.62
CA GLU A 112 -2.80 8.32 6.00
C GLU A 112 -2.10 7.46 7.05
N MET A 113 -1.92 6.17 6.79
CA MET A 113 -1.18 5.28 7.68
C MET A 113 0.29 5.74 7.84
N VAL A 114 0.93 6.15 6.74
CA VAL A 114 2.32 6.61 6.76
C VAL A 114 2.43 8.02 7.33
N LEU A 115 1.57 8.96 6.89
CA LEU A 115 1.57 10.35 7.32
C LEU A 115 1.36 10.51 8.83
N ASN A 116 0.56 9.62 9.42
CA ASN A 116 0.32 9.60 10.87
C ASN A 116 1.33 8.71 11.63
N GLY A 117 2.32 8.14 10.94
CA GLY A 117 3.40 7.37 11.53
C GLY A 117 2.98 5.99 12.04
N TRP A 118 1.93 5.38 11.48
CA TRP A 118 1.47 4.04 11.84
C TRP A 118 1.93 2.96 10.86
N ALA A 119 2.58 3.35 9.78
CA ALA A 119 3.33 2.51 8.87
C ALA A 119 4.57 3.25 8.36
N ILE A 120 5.54 2.52 7.84
CA ILE A 120 6.67 3.10 7.09
C ILE A 120 6.41 2.99 5.60
N ALA A 121 6.99 3.88 4.78
CA ALA A 121 7.03 3.74 3.34
C ALA A 121 7.92 2.54 2.96
N TYR A 122 7.36 1.55 2.27
CA TYR A 122 8.09 0.32 1.95
C TYR A 122 8.84 0.44 0.62
N ARG A 123 9.99 1.09 0.66
CA ARG A 123 10.83 1.46 -0.50
C ARG A 123 11.27 0.29 -1.37
N TYR A 124 11.20 -0.95 -0.86
CA TYR A 124 11.49 -2.15 -1.65
C TYR A 124 10.53 -2.32 -2.84
N TYR A 125 9.29 -1.87 -2.71
CA TYR A 125 8.28 -1.99 -3.77
C TYR A 125 8.02 -0.68 -4.51
N SER A 126 8.07 0.45 -3.85
CA SER A 126 7.77 1.76 -4.44
C SER A 126 8.35 2.89 -3.60
N MET A 127 8.54 4.05 -4.23
CA MET A 127 8.87 5.30 -3.56
C MET A 127 7.63 6.13 -3.19
N ASP A 128 6.44 5.60 -3.43
CA ASP A 128 5.20 6.20 -2.97
C ASP A 128 5.25 6.38 -1.44
N TYR A 129 4.62 7.40 -0.92
CA TYR A 129 4.52 7.71 0.52
C TYR A 129 5.84 8.04 1.25
N VAL A 130 6.95 8.26 0.53
CA VAL A 130 8.23 8.68 1.16
C VAL A 130 8.12 10.09 1.74
N GLU A 131 7.40 10.98 1.09
CA GLU A 131 7.18 12.35 1.56
C GLU A 131 6.35 12.36 2.85
N GLU A 132 5.29 11.56 2.91
CA GLU A 132 4.47 11.36 4.10
C GLU A 132 5.27 10.79 5.27
N GLU A 133 6.17 9.83 4.99
CA GLU A 133 7.05 9.27 6.01
C GLU A 133 8.02 10.33 6.56
N GLU A 134 8.64 11.14 5.71
CA GLU A 134 9.55 12.19 6.16
C GLU A 134 8.81 13.25 6.99
N GLU A 135 7.56 13.58 6.63
CA GLU A 135 6.74 14.46 7.47
C GLU A 135 6.42 13.81 8.83
N ALA A 136 6.02 12.54 8.84
CA ALA A 136 5.75 11.80 10.07
C ALA A 136 6.97 11.75 11.00
N LYS A 137 8.18 11.55 10.44
CA LYS A 137 9.46 11.57 11.17
C LYS A 137 9.75 12.93 11.79
N GLN A 138 9.65 14.00 10.99
CA GLN A 138 9.92 15.36 11.45
C GLN A 138 9.00 15.76 12.60
N GLN A 139 7.75 15.34 12.53
CA GLN A 139 6.72 15.61 13.55
C GLN A 139 6.65 14.57 14.66
N LYS A 140 7.51 13.54 14.63
CA LYS A 140 7.56 12.44 15.60
C LYS A 140 6.19 11.79 15.82
N ARG A 141 5.43 11.59 14.74
CA ARG A 141 4.11 10.96 14.79
C ARG A 141 4.21 9.45 15.00
N GLY A 142 3.23 8.86 15.66
CA GLY A 142 3.09 7.42 15.82
C GLY A 142 4.34 6.71 16.33
N ILE A 143 4.86 5.74 15.57
CA ILE A 143 6.07 4.97 15.88
C ILE A 143 7.34 5.84 15.89
N TRP A 144 7.36 6.94 15.13
CA TRP A 144 8.48 7.89 15.09
C TRP A 144 8.64 8.70 16.37
N SER A 145 7.69 8.60 17.31
CA SER A 145 7.80 9.23 18.63
C SER A 145 8.75 8.50 19.59
N GLY A 146 9.27 7.35 19.19
CA GLY A 146 10.16 6.49 19.98
C GLY A 146 11.07 5.65 19.11
N GLU A 147 11.55 4.54 19.66
CA GLU A 147 12.40 3.57 19.00
C GLU A 147 11.58 2.33 18.62
N PHE A 148 11.78 1.82 17.42
CA PHE A 148 11.14 0.60 16.93
C PHE A 148 12.07 -0.17 15.99
N GLU A 149 11.87 -1.48 15.89
CA GLU A 149 12.46 -2.30 14.85
C GLU A 149 11.59 -2.18 13.58
N GLU A 150 12.20 -2.07 12.39
CA GLU A 150 11.43 -2.06 11.15
C GLU A 150 10.56 -3.32 11.03
N PRO A 151 9.28 -3.21 10.63
CA PRO A 151 8.35 -4.35 10.61
C PRO A 151 8.88 -5.55 9.83
N TYR A 152 9.55 -5.31 8.68
CA TYR A 152 10.20 -6.36 7.91
C TYR A 152 11.28 -7.11 8.72
N LEU A 153 12.12 -6.40 9.48
CA LEU A 153 13.17 -7.01 10.30
C LEU A 153 12.56 -7.81 11.45
N PHE A 154 11.54 -7.25 12.10
CA PHE A 154 10.77 -7.94 13.13
C PHE A 154 10.21 -9.28 12.64
N ARG A 155 9.55 -9.29 11.45
CA ARG A 155 9.04 -10.53 10.84
C ARG A 155 10.13 -11.54 10.51
N LYS A 156 11.30 -11.07 10.06
CA LYS A 156 12.43 -11.95 9.72
C LYS A 156 12.98 -12.65 10.94
N LYS A 157 12.98 -12.00 12.10
CA LYS A 157 13.51 -12.49 13.38
C LYS A 157 12.57 -13.48 14.07
N ASN A 158 11.25 -13.33 13.84
CA ASN A 158 10.21 -14.11 14.51
C ASN A 158 9.56 -15.16 13.61
N LYS A 159 10.28 -15.63 12.59
CA LYS A 159 9.85 -16.74 11.70
C LYS A 159 10.20 -18.09 12.28
#